data_bbb20c9178395289f9e032b8c8186f42
#
_entry.id   bbb20c9178395289f9e032b8c8186f42
#
_cell.length_a   1.000
_cell.length_b   1.000
_cell.length_c   1.000
_cell.angle_alpha   90.00
_cell.angle_beta   90.00
_cell.angle_gamma   90.00
#
_symmetry.space_group_name_H-M   'P 1'
#
loop_
_entity.id
_entity.type
_entity.pdbx_description
1 polymer ?
#
loop_
_entity_poly.entity_id
_entity_poly.type
_entity_poly.pdbx_seq_one_letter_code
_entity_poly.pdbx_strand_id
1 'polypeptide(L)'
;LFTLNEKLESEPLAKMIPVIIKSRDGLDLVSYYTLPSKSDSNGDDIPDRPLPMVLLVHGGPEGRDYWGLNSIHQLLANRGYAVLSINFRGSTGFGKNFTNAGKFEYGRKMQYDLIDGVDWAVKKGIADPDRVGIMGGSYGGYAVLAGLAFTPETFACGVDMYGPSNLITLLDSEQEIEEEATSIGDPRTEEGQKLL
;
A
#
# COMPACT_ATOMS: atom_id res chain seq x y z
N LEU A 1 30.58 -1.72 -11.57
CA LEU A 1 29.22 -1.19 -11.36
C LEU A 1 28.90 -0.25 -12.51
N PHE A 2 27.71 -0.34 -13.06
CA PHE A 2 27.21 0.54 -14.10
C PHE A 2 25.82 1.05 -13.70
N THR A 3 25.45 2.23 -14.16
CA THR A 3 24.11 2.77 -13.96
C THR A 3 23.22 2.44 -15.15
N LEU A 4 21.94 2.18 -14.90
CA LEU A 4 20.95 1.93 -15.95
C LEU A 4 20.46 3.25 -16.59
N ASN A 5 20.65 4.39 -15.91
CA ASN A 5 20.22 5.69 -16.40
C ASN A 5 21.20 6.78 -15.90
N GLU A 6 22.18 7.09 -16.71
CA GLU A 6 23.22 8.10 -16.39
C GLU A 6 22.66 9.50 -16.09
N LYS A 7 21.48 9.83 -16.66
CA LYS A 7 20.83 11.12 -16.42
C LYS A 7 20.32 11.28 -14.99
N LEU A 8 20.10 10.17 -14.28
CA LEU A 8 19.64 10.23 -12.88
C LEU A 8 20.79 10.37 -11.87
N GLU A 9 22.04 10.13 -12.26
CA GLU A 9 23.18 10.22 -11.33
C GLU A 9 23.39 11.62 -10.75
N SER A 10 23.04 12.66 -11.52
CA SER A 10 23.18 14.07 -11.11
C SER A 10 21.92 14.68 -10.52
N GLU A 11 20.80 13.94 -10.56
CA GLU A 11 19.51 14.46 -10.08
C GLU A 11 19.36 14.28 -8.57
N PRO A 12 18.78 15.26 -7.87
CA PRO A 12 18.54 15.19 -6.43
C PRO A 12 17.33 14.28 -6.16
N LEU A 13 17.54 12.97 -6.15
CA LEU A 13 16.49 11.98 -5.89
C LEU A 13 16.08 12.02 -4.41
N ALA A 14 14.79 11.90 -4.17
CA ALA A 14 14.25 11.77 -2.82
C ALA A 14 14.63 10.41 -2.21
N LYS A 15 15.08 10.41 -0.95
CA LYS A 15 15.47 9.20 -0.22
C LYS A 15 14.24 8.35 0.12
N MET A 16 14.33 7.05 -0.11
CA MET A 16 13.35 6.09 0.42
C MET A 16 13.81 5.60 1.79
N ILE A 17 12.96 5.72 2.78
CA ILE A 17 13.24 5.44 4.19
C ILE A 17 12.50 4.16 4.57
N PRO A 18 13.21 3.10 5.01
CA PRO A 18 12.57 1.88 5.49
C PRO A 18 12.07 2.06 6.93
N VAL A 19 10.93 1.45 7.24
CA VAL A 19 10.34 1.47 8.58
C VAL A 19 9.57 0.17 8.84
N ILE A 20 9.49 -0.22 10.11
CA ILE A 20 8.58 -1.27 10.56
C ILE A 20 7.41 -0.62 11.28
N ILE A 21 6.21 -0.82 10.74
CA ILE A 21 4.97 -0.33 11.31
C ILE A 21 4.28 -1.51 12.01
N LYS A 22 3.79 -1.31 13.23
CA LYS A 22 2.98 -2.32 13.93
C LYS A 22 1.52 -2.19 13.51
N SER A 23 0.95 -3.28 13.00
CA SER A 23 -0.50 -3.37 12.84
C SER A 23 -1.20 -3.39 14.20
N ARG A 24 -2.50 -3.13 14.21
CA ARG A 24 -3.35 -3.13 15.42
C ARG A 24 -3.35 -4.45 16.18
N ASP A 25 -3.07 -5.56 15.49
CA ASP A 25 -2.95 -6.91 16.07
C ASP A 25 -1.49 -7.35 16.27
N GLY A 26 -0.54 -6.42 16.11
CA GLY A 26 0.87 -6.61 16.49
C GLY A 26 1.77 -7.19 15.40
N LEU A 27 1.28 -7.38 14.17
CA LEU A 27 2.10 -7.84 13.05
C LEU A 27 3.09 -6.76 12.62
N ASP A 28 4.32 -7.14 12.29
CA ASP A 28 5.34 -6.25 11.75
C ASP A 28 5.17 -6.05 10.26
N LEU A 29 4.82 -4.82 9.86
CA LEU A 29 4.65 -4.42 8.47
C LEU A 29 5.90 -3.70 7.98
N VAL A 30 6.73 -4.36 7.19
CA VAL A 30 7.88 -3.72 6.56
C VAL A 30 7.39 -2.73 5.52
N SER A 31 7.69 -1.47 5.71
CA SER A 31 7.14 -0.37 4.95
C SER A 31 8.25 0.58 4.48
N TYR A 32 7.94 1.39 3.49
CA TYR A 32 8.86 2.37 2.94
C TYR A 32 8.13 3.69 2.75
N TYR A 33 8.77 4.79 3.12
CA TYR A 33 8.23 6.09 2.79
C TYR A 33 9.28 7.00 2.16
N THR A 34 8.81 7.99 1.44
CA THR A 34 9.65 8.97 0.75
C THR A 34 9.09 10.36 1.02
N LEU A 35 9.95 11.28 1.40
CA LEU A 35 9.60 12.68 1.62
C LEU A 35 10.03 13.53 0.43
N PRO A 36 9.32 14.63 0.12
CA PRO A 36 9.77 15.63 -0.84
C PRO A 36 11.15 16.15 -0.45
N SER A 37 12.00 16.38 -1.43
CA SER A 37 13.31 17.01 -1.20
C SER A 37 13.13 18.35 -0.48
N LYS A 38 13.93 18.60 0.56
CA LYS A 38 13.93 19.81 1.39
C LYS A 38 12.71 19.99 2.31
N SER A 39 11.89 18.98 2.51
CA SER A 39 10.78 19.05 3.48
C SER A 39 11.18 18.71 4.92
N ASP A 40 12.39 18.18 5.10
CA ASP A 40 13.03 17.80 6.34
C ASP A 40 14.35 18.56 6.46
N SER A 41 14.34 19.68 7.19
CA SER A 41 15.46 20.59 7.28
C SER A 41 16.52 20.15 8.30
N ASN A 42 16.13 19.33 9.29
CA ASN A 42 17.01 18.85 10.35
C ASN A 42 17.57 17.45 10.09
N GLY A 43 17.04 16.73 9.10
CA GLY A 43 17.53 15.42 8.67
C GLY A 43 17.14 14.27 9.60
N ASP A 44 16.01 14.40 10.32
CA ASP A 44 15.50 13.36 11.22
C ASP A 44 14.51 12.40 10.57
N ASP A 45 14.38 12.49 9.23
CA ASP A 45 13.44 11.70 8.42
C ASP A 45 11.94 12.02 8.73
N ILE A 46 11.67 13.15 9.37
CA ILE A 46 10.32 13.70 9.61
C ILE A 46 10.21 15.07 8.93
N PRO A 47 9.15 15.38 8.19
CA PRO A 47 9.04 16.67 7.54
C PRO A 47 8.81 17.79 8.54
N ASP A 48 9.28 18.99 8.26
CA ASP A 48 9.13 20.20 9.14
C ASP A 48 7.67 20.53 9.46
N ARG A 49 6.74 20.01 8.70
CA ARG A 49 5.29 20.08 8.88
C ARG A 49 4.60 18.89 8.20
N PRO A 50 3.42 18.45 8.67
CA PRO A 50 2.66 17.39 8.01
C PRO A 50 2.38 17.72 6.54
N LEU A 51 2.57 16.74 5.67
CA LEU A 51 2.47 16.87 4.22
C LEU A 51 1.20 16.19 3.68
N PRO A 52 0.68 16.60 2.51
CA PRO A 52 -0.22 15.73 1.78
C PRO A 52 0.52 14.43 1.46
N MET A 53 -0.16 13.30 1.68
CA MET A 53 0.45 11.97 1.52
C MET A 53 -0.34 11.11 0.53
N VAL A 54 0.37 10.28 -0.23
CA VAL A 54 -0.20 9.22 -1.03
C VAL A 54 0.22 7.87 -0.44
N LEU A 55 -0.76 7.07 -0.02
CA LEU A 55 -0.57 5.66 0.25
C LEU A 55 -0.55 4.90 -1.09
N LEU A 56 0.61 4.38 -1.48
CA LEU A 56 0.80 3.60 -2.70
C LEU A 56 0.72 2.10 -2.36
N VAL A 57 -0.30 1.42 -2.89
CA VAL A 57 -0.58 0.01 -2.60
C VAL A 57 -0.16 -0.87 -3.77
N HIS A 58 0.70 -1.84 -3.52
CA HIS A 58 1.12 -2.80 -4.55
C HIS A 58 0.02 -3.79 -4.94
N GLY A 59 0.13 -4.35 -6.14
CA GLY A 59 -0.75 -5.42 -6.63
C GLY A 59 -0.33 -6.79 -6.11
N GLY A 60 -1.06 -7.79 -6.51
CA GLY A 60 -0.91 -9.18 -6.12
C GLY A 60 -2.25 -9.74 -5.63
N PRO A 61 -2.48 -9.92 -4.31
CA PRO A 61 -1.77 -9.39 -3.13
C PRO A 61 -0.42 -10.07 -2.83
N GLU A 62 -0.16 -11.23 -3.37
CA GLU A 62 1.09 -11.98 -3.21
C GLU A 62 2.25 -11.36 -4.00
N GLY A 63 2.39 -10.04 -3.88
CA GLY A 63 3.49 -9.22 -4.36
C GLY A 63 4.24 -8.60 -3.19
N ARG A 64 5.09 -7.60 -3.48
CA ARG A 64 5.72 -6.79 -2.44
C ARG A 64 6.32 -5.52 -3.01
N ASP A 65 6.45 -4.51 -2.15
CA ASP A 65 7.31 -3.37 -2.36
C ASP A 65 8.75 -3.67 -1.93
N TYR A 66 9.70 -3.02 -2.59
CA TYR A 66 11.14 -3.15 -2.32
C TYR A 66 11.74 -1.80 -1.97
N TRP A 67 12.74 -1.83 -1.09
CA TRP A 67 13.56 -0.66 -0.85
C TRP A 67 14.39 -0.32 -2.09
N GLY A 68 14.44 0.97 -2.42
CA GLY A 68 15.27 1.46 -3.51
C GLY A 68 14.58 2.50 -4.37
N LEU A 69 15.07 2.67 -5.60
CA LEU A 69 14.50 3.63 -6.53
C LEU A 69 13.13 3.17 -7.05
N ASN A 70 12.09 3.92 -6.70
CA ASN A 70 10.74 3.71 -7.20
C ASN A 70 10.30 4.98 -7.96
N SER A 71 9.94 4.83 -9.24
CA SER A 71 9.59 5.95 -10.11
C SER A 71 8.34 6.70 -9.67
N ILE A 72 7.34 6.01 -9.08
CA ILE A 72 6.11 6.63 -8.59
C ILE A 72 6.41 7.41 -7.32
N HIS A 73 7.21 6.86 -6.40
CA HIS A 73 7.69 7.60 -5.23
C HIS A 73 8.40 8.89 -5.63
N GLN A 74 9.32 8.81 -6.60
CA GLN A 74 10.04 10.00 -7.08
C GLN A 74 9.10 11.02 -7.74
N LEU A 75 8.17 10.54 -8.57
CA LEU A 75 7.19 11.37 -9.26
C LEU A 75 6.33 12.18 -8.28
N LEU A 76 5.81 11.52 -7.24
CA LEU A 76 4.92 12.13 -6.25
C LEU A 76 5.71 13.03 -5.28
N ALA A 77 6.88 12.56 -4.80
CA ALA A 77 7.73 13.34 -3.92
C ALA A 77 8.21 14.64 -4.59
N ASN A 78 8.56 14.60 -5.87
CA ASN A 78 8.91 15.80 -6.65
C ASN A 78 7.75 16.80 -6.77
N ARG A 79 6.51 16.36 -6.55
CA ARG A 79 5.30 17.20 -6.55
C ARG A 79 4.83 17.62 -5.16
N GLY A 80 5.64 17.36 -4.15
CA GLY A 80 5.38 17.80 -2.77
C GLY A 80 4.54 16.84 -1.92
N TYR A 81 4.33 15.61 -2.38
CA TYR A 81 3.62 14.58 -1.60
C TYR A 81 4.62 13.70 -0.83
N ALA A 82 4.35 13.43 0.43
CA ALA A 82 4.90 12.25 1.06
C ALA A 82 4.30 10.99 0.41
N VAL A 83 5.07 9.92 0.30
CA VAL A 83 4.58 8.65 -0.26
C VAL A 83 4.87 7.54 0.73
N LEU A 84 3.88 6.72 1.04
CA LEU A 84 4.00 5.56 1.91
C LEU A 84 3.62 4.30 1.14
N SER A 85 4.49 3.29 1.17
CA SER A 85 4.21 1.92 0.70
C SER A 85 4.30 0.95 1.85
N ILE A 86 3.33 0.05 1.97
CA ILE A 86 3.21 -0.92 3.06
C ILE A 86 3.18 -2.32 2.49
N ASN A 87 4.09 -3.17 2.95
CA ASN A 87 3.92 -4.61 2.74
C ASN A 87 2.93 -5.12 3.79
N PHE A 88 1.65 -5.09 3.42
CA PHE A 88 0.54 -5.60 4.23
C PHE A 88 0.57 -7.13 4.30
N ARG A 89 -0.15 -7.73 5.27
CA ARG A 89 -0.27 -9.20 5.33
C ARG A 89 -0.72 -9.78 3.99
N GLY A 90 -0.17 -10.93 3.61
CA GLY A 90 -0.32 -11.49 2.26
C GLY A 90 0.87 -11.19 1.35
N SER A 91 1.62 -10.11 1.60
CA SER A 91 2.83 -9.81 0.83
C SER A 91 3.87 -10.92 0.92
N THR A 92 4.62 -11.15 -0.17
CA THR A 92 5.65 -12.18 -0.26
C THR A 92 7.01 -11.72 0.27
N GLY A 93 7.91 -12.68 0.57
CA GLY A 93 9.28 -12.40 0.99
C GLY A 93 9.47 -12.15 2.48
N PHE A 94 8.40 -12.21 3.29
CA PHE A 94 8.42 -12.06 4.76
C PHE A 94 8.13 -13.36 5.51
N GLY A 95 8.16 -14.47 4.77
CA GLY A 95 7.92 -15.81 5.31
C GLY A 95 6.48 -16.29 5.12
N LYS A 96 6.31 -17.61 5.12
CA LYS A 96 5.03 -18.28 4.82
C LYS A 96 3.91 -17.86 5.77
N ASN A 97 4.21 -17.61 7.04
CA ASN A 97 3.20 -17.19 8.01
C ASN A 97 2.65 -15.80 7.67
N PHE A 98 3.50 -14.89 7.19
CA PHE A 98 3.09 -13.55 6.79
C PHE A 98 2.20 -13.58 5.53
N THR A 99 2.58 -14.37 4.53
CA THR A 99 1.78 -14.56 3.32
C THR A 99 0.44 -15.22 3.65
N ASN A 100 0.44 -16.29 4.44
CA ASN A 100 -0.80 -16.97 4.84
C ASN A 100 -1.72 -16.11 5.73
N ALA A 101 -1.19 -15.11 6.44
CA ALA A 101 -1.99 -14.20 7.25
C ALA A 101 -2.93 -13.31 6.40
N GLY A 102 -2.71 -13.22 5.08
CA GLY A 102 -3.59 -12.53 4.15
C GLY A 102 -4.77 -13.36 3.63
N LYS A 103 -4.77 -14.69 3.83
CA LYS A 103 -5.83 -15.56 3.33
C LYS A 103 -7.17 -15.20 3.95
N PHE A 104 -8.19 -15.05 3.10
CA PHE A 104 -9.56 -14.66 3.48
C PHE A 104 -9.67 -13.29 4.17
N GLU A 105 -8.69 -12.42 3.98
CA GLU A 105 -8.63 -11.11 4.63
C GLU A 105 -8.76 -9.92 3.64
N TYR A 106 -9.25 -10.16 2.43
CA TYR A 106 -9.60 -9.12 1.46
C TYR A 106 -10.64 -8.16 2.06
N GLY A 107 -10.39 -6.85 1.97
CA GLY A 107 -11.26 -5.83 2.58
C GLY A 107 -11.34 -5.86 4.11
N ARG A 108 -10.59 -6.73 4.77
CA ARG A 108 -10.57 -6.93 6.22
C ARG A 108 -9.20 -6.56 6.80
N LYS A 109 -8.47 -7.51 7.39
CA LYS A 109 -7.17 -7.22 8.04
C LYS A 109 -6.11 -6.70 7.07
N MET A 110 -6.13 -7.12 5.81
CA MET A 110 -5.25 -6.55 4.79
C MET A 110 -5.51 -5.06 4.61
N GLN A 111 -6.79 -4.64 4.58
CA GLN A 111 -7.17 -3.24 4.54
C GLN A 111 -6.83 -2.50 5.84
N TYR A 112 -7.00 -3.16 7.01
CA TYR A 112 -6.65 -2.58 8.30
C TYR A 112 -5.15 -2.32 8.42
N ASP A 113 -4.29 -3.17 7.87
CA ASP A 113 -2.84 -2.93 7.83
C ASP A 113 -2.51 -1.62 7.09
N LEU A 114 -3.21 -1.33 6.01
CA LEU A 114 -3.05 -0.09 5.24
C LEU A 114 -3.47 1.14 6.06
N ILE A 115 -4.61 1.05 6.76
CA ILE A 115 -5.11 2.12 7.63
C ILE A 115 -4.17 2.35 8.81
N ASP A 116 -3.67 1.27 9.43
CA ASP A 116 -2.70 1.36 10.53
C ASP A 116 -1.42 2.09 10.11
N GLY A 117 -1.01 1.91 8.85
CA GLY A 117 0.11 2.66 8.28
C GLY A 117 -0.20 4.15 8.08
N VAL A 118 -1.40 4.50 7.64
CA VAL A 118 -1.84 5.89 7.55
C VAL A 118 -1.85 6.53 8.94
N ASP A 119 -2.45 5.85 9.92
CA ASP A 119 -2.49 6.30 11.31
C ASP A 119 -1.09 6.52 11.89
N TRP A 120 -0.17 5.62 11.59
CA TRP A 120 1.23 5.75 11.98
C TRP A 120 1.86 7.00 11.38
N ALA A 121 1.68 7.25 10.08
CA ALA A 121 2.25 8.42 9.40
C ALA A 121 1.68 9.74 9.95
N VAL A 122 0.38 9.77 10.25
CA VAL A 122 -0.27 10.93 10.89
C VAL A 122 0.28 11.15 12.30
N LYS A 123 0.35 10.11 13.13
CA LYS A 123 0.90 10.19 14.50
C LYS A 123 2.37 10.61 14.54
N LYS A 124 3.13 10.29 13.49
CA LYS A 124 4.53 10.69 13.32
C LYS A 124 4.69 12.13 12.83
N GLY A 125 3.62 12.81 12.46
CA GLY A 125 3.69 14.15 11.88
C GLY A 125 4.16 14.17 10.43
N ILE A 126 4.16 13.02 9.75
CA ILE A 126 4.53 12.92 8.32
C ILE A 126 3.34 13.34 7.45
N ALA A 127 2.15 12.82 7.72
CA ALA A 127 0.95 13.05 6.93
C ALA A 127 -0.02 14.01 7.61
N ASP A 128 -0.61 14.89 6.81
CA ASP A 128 -1.77 15.68 7.19
C ASP A 128 -3.02 14.78 7.05
N PRO A 129 -3.76 14.53 8.14
CA PRO A 129 -4.91 13.62 8.14
C PRO A 129 -6.00 13.99 7.13
N ASP A 130 -6.17 15.28 6.84
CA ASP A 130 -7.18 15.78 5.91
C ASP A 130 -6.74 15.68 4.43
N ARG A 131 -5.50 15.27 4.18
CA ARG A 131 -4.88 15.26 2.84
C ARG A 131 -4.16 13.95 2.53
N VAL A 132 -4.78 12.82 2.87
CA VAL A 132 -4.27 11.49 2.52
C VAL A 132 -5.04 10.97 1.32
N GLY A 133 -4.32 10.64 0.24
CA GLY A 133 -4.85 9.91 -0.92
C GLY A 133 -4.40 8.46 -0.90
N ILE A 134 -5.13 7.58 -1.56
CA ILE A 134 -4.76 6.18 -1.78
C ILE A 134 -4.66 5.91 -3.28
N MET A 135 -3.62 5.18 -3.70
CA MET A 135 -3.36 4.86 -5.10
C MET A 135 -2.87 3.43 -5.23
N GLY A 136 -3.36 2.69 -6.23
CA GLY A 136 -2.89 1.33 -6.47
C GLY A 136 -3.45 0.71 -7.74
N GLY A 137 -2.82 -0.39 -8.18
CA GLY A 137 -3.22 -1.15 -9.36
C GLY A 137 -3.55 -2.60 -9.02
N SER A 138 -4.43 -3.25 -9.80
CA SER A 138 -4.86 -4.63 -9.58
C SER A 138 -5.42 -4.79 -8.15
N TYR A 139 -4.87 -5.69 -7.33
CA TYR A 139 -5.25 -5.76 -5.91
C TYR A 139 -5.14 -4.39 -5.21
N GLY A 140 -4.10 -3.59 -5.49
CA GLY A 140 -3.96 -2.24 -4.96
C GLY A 140 -5.11 -1.31 -5.38
N GLY A 141 -5.66 -1.49 -6.58
CA GLY A 141 -6.87 -0.80 -7.05
C GLY A 141 -8.11 -1.24 -6.28
N TYR A 142 -8.29 -2.54 -6.03
CA TYR A 142 -9.31 -3.04 -5.11
C TYR A 142 -9.20 -2.39 -3.73
N ALA A 143 -7.99 -2.30 -3.17
CA ALA A 143 -7.76 -1.65 -1.88
C ALA A 143 -8.14 -0.16 -1.88
N VAL A 144 -7.94 0.54 -3.02
CA VAL A 144 -8.44 1.92 -3.21
C VAL A 144 -9.96 1.96 -3.10
N LEU A 145 -10.67 1.11 -3.87
CA LEU A 145 -12.13 1.06 -3.86
C LEU A 145 -12.67 0.70 -2.48
N ALA A 146 -12.08 -0.31 -1.83
CA ALA A 146 -12.42 -0.72 -0.47
C ALA A 146 -12.19 0.41 0.55
N GLY A 147 -11.08 1.13 0.44
CA GLY A 147 -10.77 2.29 1.30
C GLY A 147 -11.79 3.40 1.17
N LEU A 148 -12.16 3.77 -0.06
CA LEU A 148 -13.15 4.82 -0.30
C LEU A 148 -14.57 4.42 0.09
N ALA A 149 -14.92 3.13 -0.03
CA ALA A 149 -16.25 2.64 0.28
C ALA A 149 -16.47 2.35 1.77
N PHE A 150 -15.48 1.74 2.44
CA PHE A 150 -15.64 1.25 3.81
C PHE A 150 -15.01 2.15 4.88
N THR A 151 -14.06 3.02 4.50
CA THR A 151 -13.40 3.98 5.39
C THR A 151 -13.28 5.36 4.72
N PRO A 152 -14.41 5.94 4.27
CA PRO A 152 -14.42 7.18 3.48
C PRO A 152 -13.81 8.38 4.23
N GLU A 153 -13.75 8.33 5.55
CA GLU A 153 -13.14 9.38 6.39
C GLU A 153 -11.61 9.34 6.41
N THR A 154 -10.99 8.24 5.96
CA THR A 154 -9.53 8.08 5.98
C THR A 154 -8.87 8.73 4.78
N PHE A 155 -9.54 8.76 3.63
CA PHE A 155 -8.95 9.17 2.37
C PHE A 155 -9.70 10.34 1.73
N ALA A 156 -8.97 11.40 1.41
CA ALA A 156 -9.50 12.56 0.70
C ALA A 156 -9.78 12.26 -0.80
N CYS A 157 -9.05 11.30 -1.39
CA CYS A 157 -9.23 10.85 -2.76
C CYS A 157 -8.57 9.49 -3.01
N GLY A 158 -8.95 8.84 -4.11
CA GLY A 158 -8.34 7.60 -4.56
C GLY A 158 -8.03 7.60 -6.06
N VAL A 159 -6.97 6.89 -6.43
CA VAL A 159 -6.62 6.61 -7.83
C VAL A 159 -6.58 5.10 -8.02
N ASP A 160 -7.67 4.57 -8.51
CA ASP A 160 -7.78 3.16 -8.90
C ASP A 160 -7.22 2.93 -10.30
N MET A 161 -6.32 1.98 -10.42
CA MET A 161 -5.80 1.50 -11.70
C MET A 161 -6.19 0.02 -11.87
N TYR A 162 -7.26 -0.19 -12.66
CA TYR A 162 -7.75 -1.54 -13.02
C TYR A 162 -7.95 -2.48 -11.83
N GLY A 163 -8.47 -1.98 -10.71
CA GLY A 163 -8.83 -2.78 -9.55
C GLY A 163 -10.13 -3.56 -9.77
N PRO A 164 -10.23 -4.81 -9.30
CA PRO A 164 -11.49 -5.54 -9.35
C PRO A 164 -12.50 -4.88 -8.40
N SER A 165 -13.62 -4.42 -8.95
CA SER A 165 -14.69 -3.77 -8.17
C SER A 165 -15.69 -4.76 -7.56
N ASN A 166 -15.64 -6.02 -7.97
CA ASN A 166 -16.51 -7.09 -7.47
C ASN A 166 -15.76 -8.42 -7.47
N LEU A 167 -15.51 -8.97 -6.28
CA LEU A 167 -14.74 -10.21 -6.12
C LEU A 167 -15.48 -11.44 -6.67
N ILE A 168 -16.82 -11.46 -6.64
CA ILE A 168 -17.60 -12.57 -7.20
C ILE A 168 -17.38 -12.61 -8.72
N THR A 169 -17.54 -11.46 -9.39
CA THR A 169 -17.33 -11.38 -10.84
C THR A 169 -15.88 -11.68 -11.23
N LEU A 170 -14.90 -11.27 -10.41
CA LEU A 170 -13.50 -11.61 -10.61
C LEU A 170 -13.32 -13.12 -10.64
N LEU A 171 -13.80 -13.82 -9.62
CA LEU A 171 -13.69 -15.28 -9.48
C LEU A 171 -14.46 -16.04 -10.59
N ASP A 172 -15.60 -15.51 -11.05
CA ASP A 172 -16.38 -16.10 -12.13
C ASP A 172 -15.71 -15.92 -13.52
N SER A 173 -14.88 -14.89 -13.69
CA SER A 173 -14.27 -14.56 -14.98
C SER A 173 -12.94 -15.26 -15.24
N GLU A 174 -12.29 -15.81 -14.23
CA GLU A 174 -10.97 -16.42 -14.34
C GLU A 174 -11.05 -17.94 -14.46
N GLN A 175 -10.31 -18.48 -15.42
CA GLN A 175 -10.21 -19.94 -15.62
C GLN A 175 -9.37 -20.63 -14.53
N GLU A 176 -8.69 -19.86 -13.68
CA GLU A 176 -7.82 -20.33 -12.59
C GLU A 176 -8.48 -20.18 -11.20
N ILE A 177 -9.79 -20.33 -11.14
CA ILE A 177 -10.66 -20.13 -9.95
C ILE A 177 -10.14 -20.88 -8.69
N GLU A 178 -9.50 -22.03 -8.85
CA GLU A 178 -9.12 -22.86 -7.70
C GLU A 178 -8.04 -22.22 -6.83
N GLU A 179 -7.07 -21.54 -7.42
CA GLU A 179 -5.96 -20.94 -6.66
C GLU A 179 -6.41 -19.64 -5.95
N GLU A 180 -7.15 -18.78 -6.62
CA GLU A 180 -7.67 -17.54 -6.03
C GLU A 180 -8.79 -17.79 -5.01
N ALA A 181 -9.67 -18.74 -5.24
CA ALA A 181 -10.70 -19.14 -4.28
C ALA A 181 -10.11 -19.61 -2.93
N THR A 182 -8.89 -20.15 -2.92
CA THR A 182 -8.18 -20.51 -1.68
C THR A 182 -7.71 -19.29 -0.88
N SER A 183 -7.64 -18.14 -1.50
CA SER A 183 -7.14 -16.89 -0.88
C SER A 183 -8.26 -15.90 -0.57
N ILE A 184 -9.32 -15.87 -1.37
CA ILE A 184 -10.43 -14.91 -1.27
C ILE A 184 -11.65 -15.56 -0.62
N GLY A 185 -11.99 -16.77 -1.00
CA GLY A 185 -13.20 -17.52 -0.64
C GLY A 185 -13.89 -18.03 -1.91
N ASP A 186 -14.44 -19.25 -1.88
CA ASP A 186 -15.15 -19.86 -3.02
C ASP A 186 -16.62 -19.38 -3.05
N PRO A 187 -17.03 -18.53 -4.03
CA PRO A 187 -18.39 -18.01 -4.12
C PRO A 187 -19.46 -19.10 -4.31
N ARG A 188 -19.07 -20.32 -4.70
CA ARG A 188 -19.95 -21.48 -4.88
C ARG A 188 -20.31 -22.16 -3.55
N THR A 189 -19.68 -21.78 -2.44
CA THR A 189 -19.92 -22.31 -1.10
C THR A 189 -20.59 -21.26 -0.20
N GLU A 190 -21.43 -21.72 0.74
CA GLU A 190 -22.02 -20.81 1.74
C GLU A 190 -20.96 -20.11 2.60
N GLU A 191 -19.86 -20.78 2.89
CA GLU A 191 -18.77 -20.25 3.70
C GLU A 191 -18.00 -19.19 2.92
N GLY A 192 -17.69 -19.44 1.65
CA GLY A 192 -17.03 -18.49 0.77
C GLY A 192 -17.87 -17.24 0.51
N GLN A 193 -19.19 -17.39 0.31
CA GLN A 193 -20.10 -16.26 0.13
C GLN A 193 -20.16 -15.32 1.35
N LYS A 194 -19.89 -15.82 2.55
CA LYS A 194 -19.79 -14.97 3.76
C LYS A 194 -18.48 -14.21 3.86
N LEU A 195 -17.48 -14.60 3.08
CA LEU A 195 -16.15 -13.96 3.03
C LEU A 195 -16.10 -12.83 1.99
N LEU A 196 -16.90 -12.93 0.95
CA LEU A 196 -17.04 -11.97 -0.14
C LEU A 196 -18.06 -10.88 0.19
#